data_ba8da47d15e5b6c4b69116aeb48cc682
#
_entry.id   ba8da47d15e5b6c4b69116aeb48cc682
#
_cell.length_a   1.000
_cell.length_b   1.000
_cell.length_c   1.000
_cell.angle_alpha   90.00
_cell.angle_beta   90.00
_cell.angle_gamma   90.00
#
_symmetry.space_group_name_H-M   'P 1'
#
loop_
_entity.id
_entity.type
_entity.pdbx_description
1 polymer ?
#
loop_
_entity_poly.entity_id
_entity_poly.type
_entity_poly.pdbx_seq_one_letter_code
_entity_poly.pdbx_strand_id
1 'polypeptide(L)'
;TPGTEAPAEMNFFFPQFSSLCMAENCSHNLHNLLTLRGAQVRDARAWAHYLDEAIGLFAGESDLVFTSHHWPVWGRERLLAYMKKQRDMYRYLHDQTVRLMNKGLTGIEIAETLQLPEELAREWYNRGYYGSVSHNVKAIYQRYMGWFDANPAHLHPLTPVEAGKKYVEFMGGADALLANAREAYGKGDYRWVAQVVDHLVFADPDNKEARALQADALEQLGYQAENATWRNFYLTGAMELRDGVVESAAAGVKMPPDLVRSLSPATIFDAMAVHLNGPNAAGKTITVNLRFTDTGQDYHLILENCVLNHGEGTVDGADATLSLPRTTLDALVAGDSDPAAAFTSGEVSVEGDGEKLGLLFSLVDADEFWFNIVTP
;
A
#
# COMPACT_ATOMS: atom_id res chain seq x y z
N THR A 1 2.26 -17.56 10.06
CA THR A 1 1.03 -16.74 10.33
C THR A 1 0.61 -15.92 9.09
N PRO A 2 0.44 -16.59 7.95
CA PRO A 2 0.17 -15.89 6.69
C PRO A 2 -1.14 -15.10 6.73
N GLY A 3 -1.15 -13.96 6.05
CA GLY A 3 -2.33 -13.08 6.01
C GLY A 3 -2.49 -12.15 7.22
N THR A 4 -1.52 -12.14 8.14
CA THR A 4 -1.40 -11.16 9.23
C THR A 4 -0.60 -9.95 8.78
N GLU A 5 0.48 -9.56 9.49
CA GLU A 5 1.25 -8.35 9.15
C GLU A 5 1.85 -8.44 7.74
N ALA A 6 2.44 -9.57 7.41
CA ALA A 6 3.03 -9.85 6.10
C ALA A 6 2.57 -11.21 5.55
N PRO A 7 2.70 -11.46 4.23
CA PRO A 7 2.39 -12.76 3.63
C PRO A 7 3.21 -13.92 4.23
N ALA A 8 4.44 -13.64 4.64
CA ALA A 8 5.37 -14.59 5.22
C ALA A 8 5.64 -14.34 6.72
N GLU A 9 4.72 -13.65 7.42
CA GLU A 9 4.83 -13.42 8.85
C GLU A 9 4.90 -14.74 9.63
N MET A 10 5.76 -14.81 10.66
CA MET A 10 5.94 -16.01 11.46
C MET A 10 6.34 -15.68 12.90
N ASN A 11 5.92 -16.54 13.82
CA ASN A 11 6.28 -16.47 15.23
C ASN A 11 7.41 -17.47 15.52
N PHE A 12 8.23 -17.20 16.54
CA PHE A 12 9.37 -18.06 16.93
C PHE A 12 9.33 -18.35 18.42
N PHE A 13 9.37 -19.62 18.79
CA PHE A 13 9.56 -20.04 20.19
C PHE A 13 11.00 -20.51 20.43
N PHE A 14 11.61 -20.01 21.49
CA PHE A 14 12.96 -20.34 21.92
C PHE A 14 12.90 -21.07 23.28
N PRO A 15 12.78 -22.41 23.28
CA PRO A 15 12.59 -23.20 24.52
C PRO A 15 13.70 -22.97 25.55
N GLN A 16 14.95 -22.87 25.10
CA GLN A 16 16.12 -22.67 25.97
C GLN A 16 16.10 -21.33 26.73
N PHE A 17 15.28 -20.37 26.29
CA PHE A 17 15.12 -19.06 26.90
C PHE A 17 13.72 -18.85 27.46
N SER A 18 12.81 -19.82 27.37
CA SER A 18 11.38 -19.67 27.69
C SER A 18 10.80 -18.42 27.05
N SER A 19 11.16 -18.14 25.81
CA SER A 19 10.87 -16.87 25.12
C SER A 19 10.10 -17.08 23.84
N LEU A 20 9.06 -16.29 23.63
CA LEU A 20 8.21 -16.28 22.44
C LEU A 20 8.37 -14.96 21.70
N CYS A 21 8.85 -15.02 20.47
CA CYS A 21 8.82 -13.89 19.53
C CYS A 21 7.51 -13.94 18.73
N MET A 22 6.73 -12.89 18.85
CA MET A 22 5.44 -12.77 18.14
C MET A 22 5.54 -11.87 16.91
N ALA A 23 6.75 -11.60 16.42
CA ALA A 23 7.02 -10.72 15.29
C ALA A 23 6.24 -9.39 15.42
N GLU A 24 5.26 -9.10 14.56
CA GLU A 24 4.37 -7.96 14.73
C GLU A 24 2.95 -8.34 15.16
N ASN A 25 2.66 -9.64 15.30
CA ASN A 25 1.32 -10.12 15.61
C ASN A 25 0.80 -9.73 16.99
N CYS A 26 1.67 -9.37 17.93
CA CYS A 26 1.31 -9.02 19.29
C CYS A 26 2.10 -7.79 19.77
N SER A 27 2.03 -6.69 19.02
CA SER A 27 2.67 -5.42 19.37
C SER A 27 1.85 -4.64 20.41
N HIS A 28 2.52 -3.69 21.14
CA HIS A 28 1.84 -2.87 22.16
C HIS A 28 1.02 -1.72 21.53
N ASN A 29 0.24 -2.03 20.53
CA ASN A 29 -0.70 -1.13 19.87
C ASN A 29 -1.79 -1.94 19.15
N LEU A 30 -2.86 -1.25 18.75
CA LEU A 30 -3.76 -1.76 17.72
C LEU A 30 -3.06 -1.60 16.37
N HIS A 31 -2.52 -2.69 15.84
CA HIS A 31 -1.84 -2.67 14.54
C HIS A 31 -2.85 -2.45 13.41
N ASN A 32 -2.46 -1.72 12.36
CA ASN A 32 -3.33 -1.53 11.20
C ASN A 32 -3.55 -2.84 10.41
N LEU A 33 -4.77 -3.01 9.91
CA LEU A 33 -5.14 -4.13 9.04
C LEU A 33 -5.02 -3.77 7.54
N LEU A 34 -4.78 -2.51 7.23
CA LEU A 34 -4.51 -2.01 5.89
C LEU A 34 -3.40 -0.98 5.96
N THR A 35 -2.36 -1.18 5.19
CA THR A 35 -1.28 -0.21 5.07
C THR A 35 -1.66 0.85 4.04
N LEU A 36 -1.69 2.13 4.42
CA LEU A 36 -2.15 3.22 3.55
C LEU A 36 -1.23 3.48 2.35
N ARG A 37 -0.01 3.00 2.36
CA ARG A 37 0.92 3.06 1.21
C ARG A 37 0.67 1.98 0.14
N GLY A 38 -0.35 1.15 0.31
CA GLY A 38 -0.69 0.04 -0.57
C GLY A 38 -0.17 -1.30 -0.07
N ALA A 39 -1.10 -2.21 0.19
CA ALA A 39 -0.86 -3.61 0.49
C ALA A 39 -2.19 -4.37 0.42
N GLN A 40 -2.13 -5.69 0.36
CA GLN A 40 -3.33 -6.50 0.54
C GLN A 40 -3.91 -6.30 1.95
N VAL A 41 -5.23 -6.27 2.05
CA VAL A 41 -5.90 -6.15 3.35
C VAL A 41 -5.62 -7.39 4.18
N ARG A 42 -5.10 -7.19 5.39
CA ARG A 42 -4.79 -8.23 6.36
C ARG A 42 -6.04 -8.87 6.92
N ASP A 43 -5.93 -10.12 7.38
CA ASP A 43 -7.04 -10.90 7.90
C ASP A 43 -7.12 -10.82 9.42
N ALA A 44 -8.03 -10.00 9.95
CA ALA A 44 -8.23 -9.87 11.40
C ALA A 44 -8.67 -11.17 12.07
N ARG A 45 -9.43 -12.02 11.37
CA ARG A 45 -9.86 -13.31 11.86
C ARG A 45 -8.70 -14.29 11.98
N ALA A 46 -7.87 -14.37 10.93
CA ALA A 46 -6.65 -15.17 10.94
C ALA A 46 -5.68 -14.67 12.01
N TRP A 47 -5.53 -13.35 12.14
CA TRP A 47 -4.67 -12.73 13.16
C TRP A 47 -5.07 -13.17 14.57
N ALA A 48 -6.36 -13.07 14.92
CA ALA A 48 -6.87 -13.53 16.20
C ALA A 48 -6.69 -15.05 16.38
N HIS A 49 -6.85 -15.84 15.31
CA HIS A 49 -6.63 -17.30 15.34
C HIS A 49 -5.19 -17.65 15.65
N TYR A 50 -4.21 -17.03 14.99
CA TYR A 50 -2.80 -17.31 15.24
C TYR A 50 -2.31 -16.85 16.61
N LEU A 51 -2.90 -15.78 17.16
CA LEU A 51 -2.69 -15.40 18.56
C LEU A 51 -3.21 -16.46 19.51
N ASP A 52 -4.40 -17.02 19.26
CA ASP A 52 -5.00 -18.09 20.07
C ASP A 52 -4.18 -19.39 19.99
N GLU A 53 -3.73 -19.74 18.79
CA GLU A 53 -2.85 -20.91 18.57
C GLU A 53 -1.53 -20.75 19.31
N ALA A 54 -0.87 -19.58 19.21
CA ALA A 54 0.36 -19.29 19.93
C ALA A 54 0.18 -19.33 21.45
N ILE A 55 -0.96 -18.86 21.96
CA ILE A 55 -1.31 -19.01 23.39
C ILE A 55 -1.39 -20.47 23.79
N GLY A 56 -2.09 -21.30 22.99
CA GLY A 56 -2.26 -22.72 23.28
C GLY A 56 -0.95 -23.52 23.21
N LEU A 57 -0.09 -23.19 22.24
CA LEU A 57 1.14 -23.94 22.00
C LEU A 57 2.29 -23.51 22.92
N PHE A 58 2.46 -22.21 23.21
CA PHE A 58 3.70 -21.67 23.75
C PHE A 58 3.58 -20.85 25.03
N ALA A 59 2.41 -20.24 25.32
CA ALA A 59 2.31 -19.34 26.47
C ALA A 59 2.52 -20.04 27.82
N GLY A 60 2.20 -21.34 27.91
CA GLY A 60 2.45 -22.17 29.12
C GLY A 60 3.94 -22.42 29.42
N GLU A 61 4.78 -22.36 28.39
CA GLU A 61 6.23 -22.58 28.47
C GLU A 61 7.04 -21.28 28.38
N SER A 62 6.38 -20.14 28.20
CA SER A 62 7.01 -18.83 28.03
C SER A 62 7.03 -18.04 29.32
N ASP A 63 8.14 -17.41 29.64
CA ASP A 63 8.30 -16.40 30.69
C ASP A 63 8.49 -15.00 30.11
N LEU A 64 8.69 -14.90 28.80
CA LEU A 64 8.92 -13.69 28.03
C LEU A 64 8.19 -13.77 26.69
N VAL A 65 7.47 -12.68 26.35
CA VAL A 65 7.01 -12.38 24.98
C VAL A 65 7.69 -11.09 24.51
N PHE A 66 8.20 -11.11 23.28
CA PHE A 66 8.75 -9.92 22.62
C PHE A 66 8.32 -9.85 21.15
N THR A 67 8.43 -8.67 20.57
CA THR A 67 7.98 -8.36 19.22
C THR A 67 9.01 -7.48 18.51
N SER A 68 8.83 -7.25 17.21
CA SER A 68 9.72 -6.39 16.40
C SER A 68 9.69 -4.93 16.86
N HIS A 69 8.60 -4.50 17.51
CA HIS A 69 8.41 -3.14 18.01
C HIS A 69 8.04 -3.17 19.48
N HIS A 70 8.38 -2.09 20.19
CA HIS A 70 8.16 -1.92 21.61
C HIS A 70 9.06 -2.82 22.47
N TRP A 71 8.77 -2.86 23.77
CA TRP A 71 9.55 -3.60 24.76
C TRP A 71 8.91 -4.96 25.09
N PRO A 72 9.69 -5.89 25.64
CA PRO A 72 9.21 -7.20 26.02
C PRO A 72 8.20 -7.19 27.19
N VAL A 73 7.37 -8.23 27.26
CA VAL A 73 6.48 -8.51 28.41
C VAL A 73 7.03 -9.70 29.18
N TRP A 74 7.38 -9.45 30.45
CA TRP A 74 7.93 -10.45 31.36
C TRP A 74 6.89 -10.99 32.31
N GLY A 75 6.97 -12.28 32.60
CA GLY A 75 6.13 -13.02 33.56
C GLY A 75 4.90 -13.64 32.91
N ARG A 76 4.74 -14.94 33.14
CA ARG A 76 3.77 -15.82 32.47
C ARG A 76 2.31 -15.30 32.58
N GLU A 77 1.87 -14.89 33.75
CA GLU A 77 0.53 -14.36 33.92
C GLU A 77 0.29 -13.08 33.11
N ARG A 78 1.27 -12.18 33.10
CA ARG A 78 1.19 -10.90 32.39
C ARG A 78 1.20 -11.08 30.88
N LEU A 79 2.12 -11.93 30.38
CA LEU A 79 2.18 -12.21 28.92
C LEU A 79 0.90 -12.91 28.44
N LEU A 80 0.36 -13.83 29.22
CA LEU A 80 -0.89 -14.51 28.86
C LEU A 80 -2.08 -13.55 28.84
N ALA A 81 -2.20 -12.66 29.83
CA ALA A 81 -3.23 -11.62 29.86
C ALA A 81 -3.10 -10.67 28.66
N TYR A 82 -1.88 -10.23 28.35
CA TYR A 82 -1.55 -9.38 27.22
C TYR A 82 -1.94 -10.02 25.88
N MET A 83 -1.48 -11.25 25.63
CA MET A 83 -1.77 -11.96 24.38
C MET A 83 -3.28 -12.20 24.20
N LYS A 84 -4.00 -12.55 25.27
CA LYS A 84 -5.46 -12.72 25.24
C LYS A 84 -6.18 -11.43 24.87
N LYS A 85 -5.79 -10.29 25.45
CA LYS A 85 -6.39 -8.99 25.15
C LYS A 85 -6.15 -8.55 23.71
N GLN A 86 -4.94 -8.79 23.17
CA GLN A 86 -4.64 -8.54 21.76
C GLN A 86 -5.46 -9.45 20.84
N ARG A 87 -5.54 -10.75 21.12
CA ARG A 87 -6.38 -11.70 20.39
C ARG A 87 -7.85 -11.24 20.36
N ASP A 88 -8.38 -10.91 21.51
CA ASP A 88 -9.80 -10.58 21.69
C ASP A 88 -10.13 -9.24 21.02
N MET A 89 -9.19 -8.30 20.97
CA MET A 89 -9.33 -7.03 20.26
C MET A 89 -9.54 -7.27 18.76
N TYR A 90 -8.64 -8.02 18.08
CA TYR A 90 -8.79 -8.33 16.64
C TYR A 90 -10.05 -9.15 16.38
N ARG A 91 -10.35 -10.11 17.25
CA ARG A 91 -11.55 -10.92 17.12
C ARG A 91 -12.83 -10.08 17.26
N TYR A 92 -12.88 -9.21 18.23
CA TYR A 92 -14.01 -8.29 18.44
C TYR A 92 -14.21 -7.37 17.22
N LEU A 93 -13.14 -6.73 16.74
CA LEU A 93 -13.22 -5.86 15.57
C LEU A 93 -13.74 -6.60 14.35
N HIS A 94 -13.22 -7.80 14.09
CA HIS A 94 -13.70 -8.64 12.99
C HIS A 94 -15.19 -8.99 13.15
N ASP A 95 -15.54 -9.63 14.25
CA ASP A 95 -16.87 -10.21 14.43
C ASP A 95 -17.94 -9.12 14.48
N GLN A 96 -17.68 -7.99 15.14
CA GLN A 96 -18.64 -6.90 15.21
C GLN A 96 -18.76 -6.15 13.88
N THR A 97 -17.69 -5.99 13.14
CA THR A 97 -17.77 -5.42 11.79
C THR A 97 -18.62 -6.28 10.87
N VAL A 98 -18.37 -7.60 10.82
CA VAL A 98 -19.16 -8.54 10.00
C VAL A 98 -20.62 -8.58 10.48
N ARG A 99 -20.87 -8.56 11.78
CA ARG A 99 -22.23 -8.50 12.34
C ARG A 99 -23.00 -7.27 11.86
N LEU A 100 -22.36 -6.11 11.82
CA LEU A 100 -22.98 -4.86 11.37
C LEU A 100 -23.12 -4.79 9.85
N MET A 101 -22.15 -5.34 9.10
CA MET A 101 -22.28 -5.55 7.64
C MET A 101 -23.54 -6.38 7.31
N ASN A 102 -23.77 -7.45 8.04
CA ASN A 102 -24.97 -8.30 7.87
C ASN A 102 -26.28 -7.60 8.25
N LYS A 103 -26.20 -6.41 8.86
CA LYS A 103 -27.33 -5.51 9.10
C LYS A 103 -27.48 -4.42 8.04
N GLY A 104 -26.60 -4.42 7.02
CA GLY A 104 -26.64 -3.49 5.92
C GLY A 104 -25.88 -2.17 6.14
N LEU A 105 -25.09 -2.05 7.23
CA LEU A 105 -24.29 -0.85 7.44
C LEU A 105 -23.07 -0.85 6.53
N THR A 106 -22.71 0.32 6.01
CA THR A 106 -21.49 0.55 5.25
C THR A 106 -20.24 0.61 6.13
N GLY A 107 -19.06 0.49 5.54
CA GLY A 107 -17.81 0.57 6.30
C GLY A 107 -17.62 1.89 7.06
N ILE A 108 -18.12 3.00 6.50
CA ILE A 108 -18.07 4.32 7.15
C ILE A 108 -19.00 4.35 8.36
N GLU A 109 -20.26 3.90 8.22
CA GLU A 109 -21.25 3.88 9.30
C GLU A 109 -20.81 2.97 10.45
N ILE A 110 -20.24 1.80 10.13
CA ILE A 110 -19.70 0.89 11.15
C ILE A 110 -18.53 1.54 11.89
N ALA A 111 -17.64 2.21 11.16
CA ALA A 111 -16.46 2.87 11.73
C ALA A 111 -16.80 4.03 12.69
N GLU A 112 -17.94 4.70 12.49
CA GLU A 112 -18.45 5.74 13.39
C GLU A 112 -19.22 5.15 14.59
N THR A 113 -19.75 3.94 14.44
CA THR A 113 -20.62 3.32 15.47
C THR A 113 -19.84 2.40 16.41
N LEU A 114 -18.84 1.67 15.89
CA LEU A 114 -18.14 0.64 16.64
C LEU A 114 -17.10 1.24 17.59
N GLN A 115 -17.19 0.83 18.85
CA GLN A 115 -16.21 1.14 19.88
C GLN A 115 -15.72 -0.14 20.54
N LEU A 116 -14.48 -0.16 21.02
CA LEU A 116 -14.00 -1.27 21.84
C LEU A 116 -14.74 -1.23 23.19
N PRO A 117 -15.13 -2.41 23.74
CA PRO A 117 -15.65 -2.48 25.09
C PRO A 117 -14.58 -2.06 26.10
N GLU A 118 -15.00 -1.59 27.27
CA GLU A 118 -14.12 -1.05 28.30
C GLU A 118 -13.00 -2.02 28.70
N GLU A 119 -13.29 -3.30 28.75
CA GLU A 119 -12.36 -4.38 29.08
C GLU A 119 -11.19 -4.50 28.10
N LEU A 120 -11.35 -4.02 26.86
CA LEU A 120 -10.31 -3.97 25.84
C LEU A 120 -9.75 -2.55 25.71
N ALA A 121 -10.61 -1.53 25.76
CA ALA A 121 -10.23 -0.13 25.53
C ALA A 121 -9.32 0.44 26.63
N ARG A 122 -9.47 -0.02 27.89
CA ARG A 122 -8.64 0.42 29.03
C ARG A 122 -7.20 -0.04 28.93
N GLU A 123 -6.91 -1.07 28.13
CA GLU A 123 -5.53 -1.56 27.95
C GLU A 123 -4.78 -0.61 27.02
N TRP A 124 -3.75 0.05 27.53
CA TRP A 124 -2.97 1.01 26.75
C TRP A 124 -2.33 0.39 25.50
N TYR A 125 -2.00 -0.89 25.52
CA TYR A 125 -1.45 -1.63 24.38
C TYR A 125 -2.51 -2.02 23.34
N ASN A 126 -3.80 -1.71 23.56
CA ASN A 126 -4.88 -1.80 22.58
C ASN A 126 -5.22 -0.43 21.95
N ARG A 127 -4.45 0.63 22.29
CA ARG A 127 -4.67 1.97 21.77
C ARG A 127 -4.29 2.09 20.28
N GLY A 128 -4.91 3.04 19.63
CA GLY A 128 -4.81 3.26 18.19
C GLY A 128 -3.60 4.06 17.73
N TYR A 129 -2.40 3.71 18.18
CA TYR A 129 -1.18 4.46 17.83
C TYR A 129 -0.70 4.24 16.40
N TYR A 130 -1.00 3.06 15.82
CA TYR A 130 -0.56 2.68 14.49
C TYR A 130 -1.72 2.25 13.56
N GLY A 131 -2.70 1.53 14.07
CA GLY A 131 -4.04 1.39 13.53
C GLY A 131 -5.01 2.25 14.33
N SER A 132 -6.31 2.07 14.09
CA SER A 132 -7.40 2.57 14.94
C SER A 132 -8.64 1.74 14.70
N VAL A 133 -9.63 1.85 15.59
CA VAL A 133 -10.92 1.16 15.40
C VAL A 133 -11.54 1.54 14.06
N SER A 134 -11.64 2.84 13.76
CA SER A 134 -12.20 3.35 12.51
C SER A 134 -11.42 2.86 11.29
N HIS A 135 -10.08 2.84 11.35
CA HIS A 135 -9.23 2.36 10.26
C HIS A 135 -9.44 0.86 10.01
N ASN A 136 -9.36 0.07 11.08
CA ASN A 136 -9.44 -1.39 10.98
C ASN A 136 -10.83 -1.89 10.60
N VAL A 137 -11.88 -1.23 11.04
CA VAL A 137 -13.25 -1.50 10.58
C VAL A 137 -13.38 -1.33 9.07
N LYS A 138 -12.88 -0.21 8.53
CA LYS A 138 -12.89 0.03 7.07
C LYS A 138 -12.05 -1.00 6.33
N ALA A 139 -10.92 -1.41 6.89
CA ALA A 139 -10.08 -2.47 6.32
C ALA A 139 -10.80 -3.82 6.30
N ILE A 140 -11.46 -4.23 7.40
CA ILE A 140 -12.25 -5.46 7.46
C ILE A 140 -13.40 -5.41 6.44
N TYR A 141 -14.12 -4.28 6.37
CA TYR A 141 -15.18 -4.09 5.39
C TYR A 141 -14.65 -4.28 3.96
N GLN A 142 -13.55 -3.61 3.61
CA GLN A 142 -12.92 -3.71 2.29
C GLN A 142 -12.49 -5.14 1.95
N ARG A 143 -12.01 -5.90 2.92
CA ARG A 143 -11.61 -7.30 2.71
C ARG A 143 -12.77 -8.18 2.22
N TYR A 144 -13.99 -7.93 2.70
CA TYR A 144 -15.18 -8.70 2.34
C TYR A 144 -15.97 -8.12 1.18
N MET A 145 -16.12 -6.79 1.12
CA MET A 145 -17.00 -6.09 0.18
C MET A 145 -16.23 -5.42 -0.97
N GLY A 146 -14.91 -5.26 -0.84
CA GLY A 146 -14.13 -4.47 -1.80
C GLY A 146 -14.43 -2.97 -1.69
N TRP A 147 -14.32 -2.24 -2.80
CA TRP A 147 -14.48 -0.79 -2.85
C TRP A 147 -15.95 -0.34 -2.85
N PHE A 148 -16.89 -1.21 -3.22
CA PHE A 148 -18.29 -0.86 -3.44
C PHE A 148 -19.12 -1.06 -2.17
N ASP A 149 -19.83 -0.02 -1.77
CA ASP A 149 -20.67 0.04 -0.56
C ASP A 149 -22.13 -0.38 -0.80
N ALA A 150 -22.44 -0.97 -1.95
CA ALA A 150 -23.76 -1.41 -2.42
C ALA A 150 -24.73 -0.26 -2.77
N ASN A 151 -24.38 1.02 -2.62
CA ASN A 151 -25.22 2.12 -3.08
C ASN A 151 -25.02 2.36 -4.58
N PRO A 152 -26.06 2.20 -5.43
CA PRO A 152 -25.92 2.39 -6.88
C PRO A 152 -25.41 3.78 -7.30
N ALA A 153 -25.62 4.81 -6.47
CA ALA A 153 -25.12 6.17 -6.75
C ALA A 153 -23.57 6.27 -6.68
N HIS A 154 -22.93 5.34 -5.98
CA HIS A 154 -21.48 5.26 -5.84
C HIS A 154 -20.81 4.27 -6.81
N LEU A 155 -21.61 3.60 -7.68
CA LEU A 155 -21.08 2.58 -8.60
C LEU A 155 -20.23 3.18 -9.71
N HIS A 156 -20.62 4.35 -10.23
CA HIS A 156 -19.93 5.04 -11.33
C HIS A 156 -19.88 6.53 -11.09
N PRO A 157 -19.09 7.00 -10.10
CA PRO A 157 -18.96 8.41 -9.80
C PRO A 157 -18.20 9.15 -10.91
N LEU A 158 -18.37 10.47 -10.96
CA LEU A 158 -17.53 11.32 -11.79
C LEU A 158 -16.10 11.32 -11.29
N THR A 159 -15.15 11.68 -12.17
CA THR A 159 -13.76 11.90 -11.77
C THR A 159 -13.67 13.05 -10.75
N PRO A 160 -12.65 13.08 -9.86
CA PRO A 160 -12.52 14.12 -8.84
C PRO A 160 -12.61 15.54 -9.40
N VAL A 161 -11.96 15.80 -10.54
CA VAL A 161 -11.99 17.13 -11.21
C VAL A 161 -13.38 17.49 -11.72
N GLU A 162 -14.05 16.54 -12.37
CA GLU A 162 -15.41 16.79 -12.91
C GLU A 162 -16.43 16.93 -11.78
N ALA A 163 -16.33 16.08 -10.76
CA ALA A 163 -17.16 16.16 -9.57
C ALA A 163 -16.94 17.49 -8.85
N GLY A 164 -15.67 17.89 -8.65
CA GLY A 164 -15.29 19.14 -8.01
C GLY A 164 -15.95 20.35 -8.68
N LYS A 165 -15.83 20.47 -10.01
CA LYS A 165 -16.45 21.56 -10.77
C LYS A 165 -17.97 21.65 -10.55
N LYS A 166 -18.67 20.51 -10.59
CA LYS A 166 -20.12 20.45 -10.38
C LYS A 166 -20.52 20.75 -8.94
N TYR A 167 -19.78 20.25 -7.95
CA TYR A 167 -20.06 20.55 -6.56
C TYR A 167 -19.84 22.03 -6.25
N VAL A 168 -18.78 22.66 -6.74
CA VAL A 168 -18.52 24.10 -6.58
C VAL A 168 -19.62 24.92 -7.19
N GLU A 169 -20.05 24.62 -8.42
CA GLU A 169 -21.19 25.29 -9.07
C GLU A 169 -22.47 25.14 -8.24
N PHE A 170 -22.80 23.93 -7.82
CA PHE A 170 -23.98 23.60 -7.03
C PHE A 170 -23.99 24.28 -5.65
N MET A 171 -22.82 24.49 -5.05
CA MET A 171 -22.64 25.18 -3.77
C MET A 171 -22.65 26.71 -3.87
N GLY A 172 -22.91 27.28 -5.06
CA GLY A 172 -23.00 28.70 -5.27
C GLY A 172 -21.69 29.39 -5.69
N GLY A 173 -20.72 28.63 -6.14
CA GLY A 173 -19.41 29.10 -6.59
C GLY A 173 -18.34 29.08 -5.50
N ALA A 174 -17.10 29.39 -5.90
CA ALA A 174 -15.93 29.33 -5.02
C ALA A 174 -16.06 30.22 -3.77
N ASP A 175 -16.52 31.46 -3.94
CA ASP A 175 -16.64 32.43 -2.84
C ASP A 175 -17.65 31.97 -1.78
N ALA A 176 -18.82 31.46 -2.21
CA ALA A 176 -19.84 30.95 -1.31
C ALA A 176 -19.36 29.69 -0.56
N LEU A 177 -18.70 28.77 -1.26
CA LEU A 177 -18.12 27.60 -0.67
C LEU A 177 -17.08 27.96 0.40
N LEU A 178 -16.15 28.88 0.08
CA LEU A 178 -15.09 29.30 1.02
C LEU A 178 -15.68 30.00 2.24
N ALA A 179 -16.69 30.88 2.06
CA ALA A 179 -17.35 31.54 3.18
C ALA A 179 -17.99 30.55 4.15
N ASN A 180 -18.75 29.56 3.63
CA ASN A 180 -19.37 28.51 4.42
C ASN A 180 -18.34 27.58 5.08
N ALA A 181 -17.29 27.26 4.36
CA ALA A 181 -16.21 26.40 4.90
C ALA A 181 -15.43 27.08 6.03
N ARG A 182 -15.18 28.40 5.94
CA ARG A 182 -14.57 29.18 7.04
C ARG A 182 -15.46 29.24 8.28
N GLU A 183 -16.76 29.32 8.12
CA GLU A 183 -17.71 29.27 9.23
C GLU A 183 -17.66 27.88 9.91
N ALA A 184 -17.63 26.79 9.13
CA ALA A 184 -17.49 25.43 9.63
C ALA A 184 -16.13 25.21 10.33
N TYR A 185 -15.05 25.76 9.76
CA TYR A 185 -13.72 25.72 10.37
C TYR A 185 -13.70 26.40 11.74
N GLY A 186 -14.34 27.58 11.86
CA GLY A 186 -14.45 28.29 13.13
C GLY A 186 -15.25 27.53 14.20
N LYS A 187 -16.10 26.59 13.80
CA LYS A 187 -16.84 25.68 14.69
C LYS A 187 -16.06 24.40 15.03
N GLY A 188 -14.88 24.18 14.44
CA GLY A 188 -14.07 22.99 14.61
C GLY A 188 -14.49 21.78 13.77
N ASP A 189 -15.35 21.98 12.77
CA ASP A 189 -15.84 20.89 11.90
C ASP A 189 -14.84 20.60 10.77
N TYR A 190 -13.60 20.29 11.13
CA TYR A 190 -12.48 20.13 10.20
C TYR A 190 -12.67 19.00 9.20
N ARG A 191 -13.36 17.92 9.59
CA ARG A 191 -13.65 16.78 8.67
C ARG A 191 -14.54 17.25 7.51
N TRP A 192 -15.55 18.04 7.81
CA TRP A 192 -16.44 18.60 6.80
C TRP A 192 -15.73 19.62 5.93
N VAL A 193 -14.93 20.52 6.53
CA VAL A 193 -14.12 21.49 5.77
C VAL A 193 -13.19 20.77 4.78
N ALA A 194 -12.49 19.74 5.23
CA ALA A 194 -11.61 18.95 4.35
C ALA A 194 -12.39 18.34 3.17
N GLN A 195 -13.60 17.82 3.40
CA GLN A 195 -14.40 17.20 2.35
C GLN A 195 -14.92 18.22 1.32
N VAL A 196 -15.40 19.37 1.75
CA VAL A 196 -16.01 20.33 0.82
C VAL A 196 -14.99 21.19 0.09
N VAL A 197 -13.89 21.57 0.76
CA VAL A 197 -12.83 22.38 0.14
C VAL A 197 -12.01 21.55 -0.85
N ASP A 198 -11.90 20.24 -0.66
CA ASP A 198 -11.30 19.32 -1.61
C ASP A 198 -11.92 19.45 -3.02
N HIS A 199 -13.23 19.57 -3.10
CA HIS A 199 -13.92 19.82 -4.38
C HIS A 199 -13.46 21.10 -5.07
N LEU A 200 -13.20 22.18 -4.31
CA LEU A 200 -12.72 23.42 -4.88
C LEU A 200 -11.25 23.32 -5.29
N VAL A 201 -10.42 22.66 -4.51
CA VAL A 201 -9.00 22.44 -4.87
C VAL A 201 -8.89 21.60 -6.15
N PHE A 202 -9.73 20.58 -6.32
CA PHE A 202 -9.74 19.78 -7.56
C PHE A 202 -10.40 20.51 -8.75
N ALA A 203 -11.34 21.44 -8.50
CA ALA A 203 -11.96 22.25 -9.55
C ALA A 203 -11.03 23.36 -10.04
N ASP A 204 -10.26 23.96 -9.14
CA ASP A 204 -9.35 25.09 -9.36
C ASP A 204 -8.09 24.92 -8.46
N PRO A 205 -7.10 24.15 -8.92
CA PRO A 205 -5.91 23.85 -8.14
C PRO A 205 -5.01 25.05 -7.87
N ASP A 206 -5.19 26.15 -8.60
CA ASP A 206 -4.45 27.40 -8.41
C ASP A 206 -5.10 28.31 -7.36
N ASN A 207 -6.26 27.97 -6.81
CA ASN A 207 -6.97 28.72 -5.80
C ASN A 207 -6.23 28.69 -4.46
N LYS A 208 -5.44 29.72 -4.21
CA LYS A 208 -4.58 29.81 -3.01
C LYS A 208 -5.38 29.82 -1.70
N GLU A 209 -6.58 30.42 -1.70
CA GLU A 209 -7.41 30.47 -0.49
C GLU A 209 -8.01 29.10 -0.15
N ALA A 210 -8.43 28.35 -1.18
CA ALA A 210 -8.90 26.97 -1.01
C ALA A 210 -7.79 26.07 -0.49
N ARG A 211 -6.61 26.13 -1.11
CA ARG A 211 -5.43 25.35 -0.68
C ARG A 211 -5.04 25.67 0.77
N ALA A 212 -5.00 26.95 1.14
CA ALA A 212 -4.66 27.35 2.50
C ALA A 212 -5.69 26.84 3.52
N LEU A 213 -7.00 27.02 3.26
CA LEU A 213 -8.04 26.56 4.18
C LEU A 213 -8.08 25.03 4.31
N GLN A 214 -7.86 24.30 3.22
CA GLN A 214 -7.77 22.84 3.27
C GLN A 214 -6.55 22.38 4.03
N ALA A 215 -5.39 23.01 3.81
CA ALA A 215 -4.17 22.73 4.56
C ALA A 215 -4.38 22.92 6.06
N ASP A 216 -4.99 24.02 6.47
CA ASP A 216 -5.29 24.31 7.86
C ASP A 216 -6.25 23.27 8.48
N ALA A 217 -7.26 22.82 7.73
CA ALA A 217 -8.18 21.77 8.19
C ALA A 217 -7.48 20.42 8.33
N LEU A 218 -6.66 20.02 7.35
CA LEU A 218 -5.87 18.78 7.41
C LEU A 218 -4.86 18.82 8.57
N GLU A 219 -4.22 19.95 8.81
CA GLU A 219 -3.29 20.12 9.93
C GLU A 219 -3.99 19.91 11.29
N GLN A 220 -5.19 20.47 11.48
CA GLN A 220 -5.99 20.25 12.68
C GLN A 220 -6.38 18.77 12.83
N LEU A 221 -6.77 18.09 11.76
CA LEU A 221 -7.05 16.67 11.78
C LEU A 221 -5.81 15.85 12.11
N GLY A 222 -4.64 16.27 11.60
CA GLY A 222 -3.36 15.66 11.92
C GLY A 222 -3.01 15.76 13.41
N TYR A 223 -3.16 16.93 14.01
CA TYR A 223 -2.89 17.15 15.44
C TYR A 223 -3.86 16.38 16.34
N GLN A 224 -5.08 16.14 15.91
CA GLN A 224 -6.08 15.37 16.66
C GLN A 224 -5.96 13.86 16.47
N ALA A 225 -5.20 13.39 15.46
CA ALA A 225 -5.06 11.97 15.19
C ALA A 225 -4.11 11.29 16.20
N GLU A 226 -4.61 10.35 16.99
CA GLU A 226 -3.79 9.46 17.81
C GLU A 226 -2.99 8.50 16.92
N ASN A 227 -3.60 8.02 15.84
CA ASN A 227 -3.01 7.16 14.84
C ASN A 227 -1.91 7.90 14.07
N ALA A 228 -0.66 7.46 14.23
CA ALA A 228 0.50 8.11 13.63
C ALA A 228 0.47 8.07 12.09
N THR A 229 -0.06 7.01 11.48
CA THR A 229 -0.15 6.92 10.02
C THR A 229 -1.17 7.92 9.47
N TRP A 230 -2.33 8.07 10.12
CA TRP A 230 -3.31 9.10 9.74
C TRP A 230 -2.76 10.51 9.94
N ARG A 231 -2.09 10.75 11.07
CA ARG A 231 -1.43 12.03 11.35
C ARG A 231 -0.47 12.39 10.22
N ASN A 232 0.37 11.45 9.82
CA ASN A 232 1.36 11.70 8.76
C ASN A 232 0.68 12.01 7.43
N PHE A 233 -0.37 11.30 7.04
CA PHE A 233 -1.12 11.60 5.82
C PHE A 233 -1.74 13.00 5.86
N TYR A 234 -2.39 13.36 6.96
CA TYR A 234 -2.97 14.70 7.09
C TYR A 234 -1.90 15.80 7.02
N LEU A 235 -0.80 15.65 7.75
CA LEU A 235 0.25 16.67 7.79
C LEU A 235 1.01 16.74 6.46
N THR A 236 1.25 15.61 5.79
CA THR A 236 1.87 15.60 4.45
C THR A 236 0.95 16.26 3.42
N GLY A 237 -0.35 15.97 3.45
CA GLY A 237 -1.32 16.64 2.58
C GLY A 237 -1.37 18.16 2.82
N ALA A 238 -1.32 18.59 4.08
CA ALA A 238 -1.26 20.03 4.41
C ALA A 238 0.03 20.69 3.89
N MET A 239 1.17 20.00 3.99
CA MET A 239 2.44 20.47 3.44
C MET A 239 2.38 20.57 1.91
N GLU A 240 1.88 19.55 1.22
CA GLU A 240 1.75 19.55 -0.25
C GLU A 240 0.85 20.70 -0.74
N LEU A 241 -0.26 20.98 -0.05
CA LEU A 241 -1.13 22.11 -0.40
C LEU A 241 -0.44 23.47 -0.30
N ARG A 242 0.48 23.63 0.67
CA ARG A 242 1.22 24.90 0.89
C ARG A 242 2.43 25.03 -0.03
N ASP A 243 3.22 23.96 -0.17
CA ASP A 243 4.56 24.01 -0.73
C ASP A 243 4.69 23.23 -2.05
N GLY A 244 3.66 22.46 -2.44
CA GLY A 244 3.71 21.52 -3.55
C GLY A 244 4.37 20.21 -3.14
N VAL A 245 4.53 19.31 -4.10
CA VAL A 245 5.25 18.06 -3.91
C VAL A 245 6.73 18.36 -3.70
N VAL A 246 7.26 17.97 -2.56
CA VAL A 246 8.67 18.17 -2.23
C VAL A 246 9.46 16.94 -2.65
N GLU A 247 10.20 17.06 -3.74
CA GLU A 247 11.15 16.04 -4.15
C GLU A 247 12.29 15.93 -3.14
N SER A 248 12.40 14.79 -2.48
CA SER A 248 13.52 14.54 -1.56
C SER A 248 14.58 13.67 -2.21
N ALA A 249 15.84 13.85 -1.81
CA ALA A 249 16.94 13.02 -2.26
C ALA A 249 16.78 11.52 -1.94
N ALA A 250 15.85 11.17 -1.04
CA ALA A 250 15.49 9.78 -0.74
C ALA A 250 14.70 9.09 -1.86
N ALA A 251 14.17 9.83 -2.83
CA ALA A 251 13.45 9.31 -3.99
C ALA A 251 14.32 8.50 -4.97
N GLY A 252 15.59 8.55 -4.87
CA GLY A 252 16.51 7.77 -5.69
C GLY A 252 17.04 6.52 -5.00
N VAL A 253 16.32 5.96 -4.01
CA VAL A 253 16.75 4.71 -3.37
C VAL A 253 16.65 3.59 -4.40
N LYS A 254 17.80 3.28 -5.00
CA LYS A 254 17.94 2.11 -5.86
C LYS A 254 17.59 0.85 -5.08
N MET A 255 16.98 -0.11 -5.75
CA MET A 255 16.75 -1.43 -5.17
C MET A 255 18.09 -2.03 -4.76
N PRO A 256 18.25 -2.52 -3.52
CA PRO A 256 19.52 -3.13 -3.10
C PRO A 256 19.93 -4.24 -4.06
N PRO A 257 21.20 -4.30 -4.50
CA PRO A 257 21.66 -5.31 -5.47
C PRO A 257 21.39 -6.76 -5.03
N ASP A 258 21.46 -7.03 -3.72
CA ASP A 258 21.16 -8.37 -3.17
C ASP A 258 19.68 -8.73 -3.29
N LEU A 259 18.78 -7.75 -3.18
CA LEU A 259 17.37 -7.96 -3.42
C LEU A 259 17.10 -8.27 -4.89
N VAL A 260 17.67 -7.50 -5.82
CA VAL A 260 17.53 -7.75 -7.27
C VAL A 260 18.02 -9.16 -7.63
N ARG A 261 19.19 -9.57 -7.12
CA ARG A 261 19.72 -10.93 -7.33
C ARG A 261 18.83 -12.03 -6.79
N SER A 262 18.03 -11.76 -5.76
CA SER A 262 17.08 -12.72 -5.19
C SER A 262 15.79 -12.89 -5.99
N LEU A 263 15.48 -11.94 -6.89
CA LEU A 263 14.31 -12.03 -7.76
C LEU A 263 14.50 -13.10 -8.82
N SER A 264 13.45 -13.87 -9.12
CA SER A 264 13.47 -14.75 -10.30
C SER A 264 13.40 -13.91 -11.59
N PRO A 265 13.92 -14.41 -12.73
CA PRO A 265 13.71 -13.75 -14.01
C PRO A 265 12.23 -13.50 -14.31
N ALA A 266 11.36 -14.45 -14.00
CA ALA A 266 9.93 -14.31 -14.15
C ALA A 266 9.38 -13.08 -13.39
N THR A 267 9.81 -12.87 -12.15
CA THR A 267 9.40 -11.69 -11.36
C THR A 267 9.87 -10.38 -12.00
N ILE A 268 11.07 -10.35 -12.58
CA ILE A 268 11.59 -9.19 -13.31
C ILE A 268 10.74 -8.92 -14.56
N PHE A 269 10.38 -9.98 -15.30
CA PHE A 269 9.53 -9.83 -16.49
C PHE A 269 8.08 -9.45 -16.14
N ASP A 270 7.53 -9.94 -15.03
CA ASP A 270 6.25 -9.48 -14.50
C ASP A 270 6.29 -7.97 -14.19
N ALA A 271 7.36 -7.50 -13.54
CA ALA A 271 7.55 -6.07 -13.28
C ALA A 271 7.65 -5.27 -14.59
N MET A 272 8.41 -5.76 -15.59
CA MET A 272 8.49 -5.13 -16.91
C MET A 272 7.11 -5.09 -17.60
N ALA A 273 6.30 -6.13 -17.47
CA ALA A 273 4.95 -6.19 -18.04
C ALA A 273 4.00 -5.15 -17.39
N VAL A 274 4.15 -4.89 -16.09
CA VAL A 274 3.38 -3.83 -15.39
C VAL A 274 3.73 -2.44 -15.92
N HIS A 275 4.99 -2.21 -16.32
CA HIS A 275 5.43 -0.92 -16.86
C HIS A 275 5.18 -0.75 -18.37
N LEU A 276 4.67 -1.79 -19.05
CA LEU A 276 4.36 -1.67 -20.47
C LEU A 276 3.27 -0.63 -20.71
N ASN A 277 3.54 0.34 -21.57
CA ASN A 277 2.52 1.28 -22.07
C ASN A 277 1.62 0.59 -23.10
N GLY A 278 0.58 -0.09 -22.61
CA GLY A 278 -0.35 -0.85 -23.43
C GLY A 278 -0.98 -0.04 -24.56
N PRO A 279 -1.52 1.18 -24.33
CA PRO A 279 -2.03 2.04 -25.40
C PRO A 279 -1.02 2.30 -26.52
N ASN A 280 0.24 2.56 -26.20
CA ASN A 280 1.30 2.80 -27.19
C ASN A 280 1.74 1.49 -27.89
N ALA A 281 1.47 0.34 -27.29
CA ALA A 281 1.74 -0.98 -27.86
C ALA A 281 0.67 -1.45 -28.86
N ALA A 282 -0.40 -0.67 -29.09
CA ALA A 282 -1.49 -1.05 -29.97
C ALA A 282 -1.00 -1.37 -31.39
N GLY A 283 -1.45 -2.51 -31.92
CA GLY A 283 -1.10 -2.99 -33.27
C GLY A 283 0.33 -3.55 -33.43
N LYS A 284 1.07 -3.68 -32.31
CA LYS A 284 2.42 -4.25 -32.34
C LYS A 284 2.41 -5.70 -31.86
N THR A 285 3.24 -6.51 -32.52
CA THR A 285 3.53 -7.89 -32.13
C THR A 285 5.04 -8.08 -32.17
N ILE A 286 5.65 -8.43 -31.04
CA ILE A 286 7.09 -8.62 -30.90
C ILE A 286 7.35 -9.85 -30.05
N THR A 287 8.19 -10.75 -30.54
CA THR A 287 8.62 -11.93 -29.80
C THR A 287 10.12 -11.92 -29.63
N VAL A 288 10.60 -12.01 -28.40
CA VAL A 288 12.03 -11.99 -28.07
C VAL A 288 12.37 -13.22 -27.24
N ASN A 289 13.40 -13.97 -27.66
CA ASN A 289 14.04 -14.96 -26.82
C ASN A 289 15.14 -14.31 -25.96
N LEU A 290 15.26 -14.73 -24.70
CA LEU A 290 16.35 -14.35 -23.81
C LEU A 290 17.15 -15.58 -23.42
N ARG A 291 18.48 -15.47 -23.49
CA ARG A 291 19.42 -16.53 -23.08
C ARG A 291 20.36 -16.01 -22.02
N PHE A 292 20.32 -16.61 -20.85
CA PHE A 292 21.26 -16.30 -19.78
C PHE A 292 22.51 -17.15 -19.93
N THR A 293 23.59 -16.52 -20.40
CA THR A 293 24.84 -17.22 -20.78
C THR A 293 25.60 -17.83 -19.60
N ASP A 294 25.40 -17.30 -18.40
CA ASP A 294 26.04 -17.75 -17.16
C ASP A 294 25.24 -18.83 -16.42
N THR A 295 23.91 -18.84 -16.54
CA THR A 295 23.04 -19.83 -15.87
C THR A 295 22.53 -20.92 -16.81
N GLY A 296 22.59 -20.67 -18.12
CA GLY A 296 22.04 -21.58 -19.15
C GLY A 296 20.51 -21.65 -19.17
N GLN A 297 19.83 -20.69 -18.54
CA GLN A 297 18.38 -20.59 -18.56
C GLN A 297 17.93 -19.76 -19.76
N ASP A 298 16.87 -20.24 -20.42
CA ASP A 298 16.25 -19.54 -21.53
C ASP A 298 14.83 -19.10 -21.14
N TYR A 299 14.43 -17.94 -21.66
CA TYR A 299 13.09 -17.37 -21.52
C TYR A 299 12.64 -16.79 -22.86
N HIS A 300 11.35 -16.49 -22.96
CA HIS A 300 10.81 -15.69 -24.05
C HIS A 300 9.85 -14.62 -23.54
N LEU A 301 9.80 -13.50 -24.27
CA LEU A 301 8.84 -12.41 -24.07
C LEU A 301 8.00 -12.29 -25.32
N ILE A 302 6.68 -12.16 -25.14
CA ILE A 302 5.73 -12.00 -26.24
C ILE A 302 4.87 -10.77 -25.97
N LEU A 303 5.05 -9.74 -26.77
CA LEU A 303 4.17 -8.57 -26.82
C LEU A 303 3.12 -8.82 -27.91
N GLU A 304 1.89 -8.96 -27.50
CA GLU A 304 0.72 -9.03 -28.39
C GLU A 304 -0.52 -8.51 -27.64
N ASN A 305 -1.53 -8.07 -28.37
CA ASN A 305 -2.77 -7.58 -27.78
C ASN A 305 -2.56 -6.51 -26.70
N CYS A 306 -1.49 -5.69 -26.82
CA CYS A 306 -1.12 -4.64 -25.88
C CYS A 306 -0.68 -5.13 -24.49
N VAL A 307 -0.30 -6.38 -24.33
CA VAL A 307 0.22 -6.96 -23.08
C VAL A 307 1.53 -7.71 -23.35
N LEU A 308 2.40 -7.73 -22.35
CA LEU A 308 3.66 -8.48 -22.37
C LEU A 308 3.49 -9.76 -21.56
N ASN A 309 3.61 -10.90 -22.23
CA ASN A 309 3.65 -12.21 -21.60
C ASN A 309 5.08 -12.74 -21.62
N HIS A 310 5.39 -13.65 -20.72
CA HIS A 310 6.68 -14.33 -20.70
C HIS A 310 6.53 -15.81 -20.32
N GLY A 311 7.56 -16.59 -20.63
CA GLY A 311 7.63 -18.00 -20.25
C GLY A 311 9.06 -18.52 -20.29
N GLU A 312 9.26 -19.71 -19.70
CA GLU A 312 10.54 -20.42 -19.74
C GLU A 312 10.77 -21.06 -21.13
N GLY A 313 12.04 -21.17 -21.50
CA GLY A 313 12.47 -21.70 -22.78
C GLY A 313 12.38 -20.69 -23.93
N THR A 314 12.82 -21.10 -25.12
CA THR A 314 12.76 -20.30 -26.34
C THR A 314 11.56 -20.70 -27.19
N VAL A 315 11.12 -19.78 -28.06
CA VAL A 315 10.08 -20.05 -29.08
C VAL A 315 10.66 -19.92 -30.47
N ASP A 316 10.17 -20.75 -31.39
CA ASP A 316 10.57 -20.70 -32.78
C ASP A 316 10.03 -19.43 -33.47
N GLY A 317 10.82 -18.85 -34.38
CA GLY A 317 10.39 -17.70 -35.16
C GLY A 317 10.34 -16.38 -34.35
N ALA A 318 11.03 -16.28 -33.22
CA ALA A 318 11.19 -15.05 -32.51
C ALA A 318 11.82 -13.97 -33.39
N ASP A 319 11.38 -12.72 -33.23
CA ASP A 319 11.91 -11.57 -33.97
C ASP A 319 13.39 -11.31 -33.64
N ALA A 320 13.74 -11.47 -32.35
CA ALA A 320 15.12 -11.31 -31.88
C ALA A 320 15.44 -12.31 -30.75
N THR A 321 16.73 -12.57 -30.59
CA THR A 321 17.28 -13.28 -29.42
C THR A 321 18.29 -12.40 -28.74
N LEU A 322 18.04 -12.11 -27.45
CA LEU A 322 18.92 -11.35 -26.56
C LEU A 322 19.71 -12.33 -25.70
N SER A 323 21.05 -12.32 -25.80
CA SER A 323 21.91 -13.15 -24.96
C SER A 323 22.75 -12.26 -24.05
N LEU A 324 22.71 -12.54 -22.74
CA LEU A 324 23.43 -11.80 -21.71
C LEU A 324 23.65 -12.68 -20.46
N PRO A 325 24.65 -12.39 -19.61
CA PRO A 325 24.72 -12.97 -18.29
C PRO A 325 23.51 -12.51 -17.43
N ARG A 326 23.02 -13.40 -16.56
CA ARG A 326 21.99 -13.03 -15.56
C ARG A 326 22.49 -11.89 -14.66
N THR A 327 23.77 -11.89 -14.32
CA THR A 327 24.40 -10.83 -13.52
C THR A 327 24.34 -9.46 -14.21
N THR A 328 24.39 -9.43 -15.54
CA THR A 328 24.24 -8.18 -16.32
C THR A 328 22.79 -7.67 -16.28
N LEU A 329 21.79 -8.57 -16.38
CA LEU A 329 20.38 -8.19 -16.17
C LEU A 329 20.16 -7.62 -14.76
N ASP A 330 20.71 -8.26 -13.74
CA ASP A 330 20.59 -7.78 -12.36
C ASP A 330 21.19 -6.38 -12.19
N ALA A 331 22.34 -6.11 -12.77
CA ALA A 331 22.99 -4.81 -12.73
C ALA A 331 22.19 -3.73 -13.48
N LEU A 332 21.57 -4.09 -14.62
CA LEU A 332 20.67 -3.19 -15.36
C LEU A 332 19.43 -2.83 -14.56
N VAL A 333 18.79 -3.83 -13.94
CA VAL A 333 17.59 -3.64 -13.11
C VAL A 333 17.91 -2.83 -11.84
N ALA A 334 19.07 -3.06 -11.23
CA ALA A 334 19.53 -2.28 -10.07
C ALA A 334 19.94 -0.82 -10.46
N GLY A 335 20.06 -0.52 -11.75
CA GLY A 335 20.59 0.76 -12.24
C GLY A 335 22.10 0.96 -11.97
N ASP A 336 22.83 -0.13 -11.80
CA ASP A 336 24.29 -0.14 -11.57
C ASP A 336 25.08 -0.25 -12.87
N SER A 337 24.42 -0.59 -13.99
CA SER A 337 25.01 -0.66 -15.33
C SER A 337 24.22 0.16 -16.31
N ASP A 338 24.94 0.81 -17.23
CA ASP A 338 24.33 1.50 -18.38
C ASP A 338 24.07 0.47 -19.51
N PRO A 339 22.83 0.38 -20.04
CA PRO A 339 22.54 -0.50 -21.17
C PRO A 339 23.49 -0.32 -22.36
N ALA A 340 23.82 0.92 -22.75
CA ALA A 340 24.72 1.19 -23.86
C ALA A 340 26.15 0.65 -23.61
N ALA A 341 26.62 0.73 -22.36
CA ALA A 341 27.91 0.18 -21.96
C ALA A 341 27.92 -1.35 -22.04
N ALA A 342 26.85 -2.01 -21.60
CA ALA A 342 26.70 -3.47 -21.65
C ALA A 342 26.69 -4.00 -23.09
N PHE A 343 26.08 -3.31 -24.03
CA PHE A 343 26.17 -3.63 -25.45
C PHE A 343 27.57 -3.41 -26.03
N THR A 344 28.23 -2.32 -25.63
CA THR A 344 29.59 -1.96 -26.17
C THR A 344 30.66 -2.92 -25.65
N SER A 345 30.54 -3.42 -24.43
CA SER A 345 31.49 -4.39 -23.85
C SER A 345 31.38 -5.79 -24.48
N GLY A 346 30.31 -6.07 -25.21
CA GLY A 346 30.01 -7.40 -25.76
C GLY A 346 29.43 -8.39 -24.77
N GLU A 347 29.09 -7.96 -23.55
CA GLU A 347 28.38 -8.78 -22.59
C GLU A 347 26.93 -9.08 -23.04
N VAL A 348 26.35 -8.18 -23.82
CA VAL A 348 25.03 -8.32 -24.40
C VAL A 348 25.17 -8.47 -25.92
N SER A 349 24.53 -9.49 -26.47
CA SER A 349 24.46 -9.70 -27.91
C SER A 349 23.01 -9.88 -28.36
N VAL A 350 22.72 -9.41 -29.58
CA VAL A 350 21.40 -9.51 -30.21
C VAL A 350 21.53 -10.22 -31.54
N GLU A 351 20.77 -11.27 -31.74
CA GLU A 351 20.56 -11.94 -33.02
C GLU A 351 19.15 -11.62 -33.52
N GLY A 352 18.99 -11.37 -34.80
CA GLY A 352 17.70 -11.06 -35.42
C GLY A 352 17.39 -9.55 -35.49
N ASP A 353 16.11 -9.18 -35.28
CA ASP A 353 15.61 -7.81 -35.44
C ASP A 353 15.85 -6.94 -34.20
N GLY A 354 16.99 -6.27 -34.18
CA GLY A 354 17.35 -5.34 -33.11
C GLY A 354 16.44 -4.11 -33.01
N GLU A 355 15.77 -3.70 -34.12
CA GLU A 355 14.84 -2.57 -34.10
C GLU A 355 13.56 -2.92 -33.31
N LYS A 356 13.04 -4.14 -33.51
CA LYS A 356 11.90 -4.64 -32.72
C LYS A 356 12.24 -4.79 -31.24
N LEU A 357 13.45 -5.26 -30.91
CA LEU A 357 13.92 -5.30 -29.53
C LEU A 357 13.97 -3.90 -28.92
N GLY A 358 14.56 -2.94 -29.62
CA GLY A 358 14.60 -1.54 -29.20
C GLY A 358 13.20 -0.94 -29.04
N LEU A 359 12.28 -1.26 -29.95
CA LEU A 359 10.88 -0.85 -29.85
C LEU A 359 10.20 -1.42 -28.61
N LEU A 360 10.41 -2.71 -28.28
CA LEU A 360 9.86 -3.31 -27.07
C LEU A 360 10.28 -2.54 -25.81
N PHE A 361 11.57 -2.27 -25.66
CA PHE A 361 12.06 -1.53 -24.49
C PHE A 361 11.58 -0.08 -24.47
N SER A 362 11.38 0.57 -25.62
CA SER A 362 10.84 1.93 -25.68
C SER A 362 9.36 2.05 -25.28
N LEU A 363 8.66 0.94 -25.18
CA LEU A 363 7.26 0.86 -24.73
C LEU A 363 7.14 0.64 -23.21
N VAL A 364 8.25 0.47 -22.52
CA VAL A 364 8.27 0.31 -21.06
C VAL A 364 8.48 1.69 -20.45
N ASP A 365 7.47 2.17 -19.71
CA ASP A 365 7.51 3.46 -19.04
C ASP A 365 8.41 3.39 -17.78
N ALA A 366 9.03 4.52 -17.46
CA ALA A 366 9.66 4.69 -16.16
C ALA A 366 8.63 5.14 -15.12
N ASP A 367 8.82 4.75 -13.86
CA ASP A 367 7.98 5.23 -12.79
C ASP A 367 8.18 6.74 -12.54
N GLU A 368 7.07 7.46 -12.40
CA GLU A 368 7.06 8.78 -11.80
C GLU A 368 6.92 8.60 -10.27
N PHE A 369 8.02 8.76 -9.55
CA PHE A 369 8.02 8.57 -8.10
C PHE A 369 7.25 9.67 -7.36
N TRP A 370 7.33 10.91 -7.88
CA TRP A 370 6.69 12.07 -7.27
C TRP A 370 5.39 12.41 -8.00
N PHE A 371 4.29 12.37 -7.29
CA PHE A 371 2.97 12.73 -7.81
C PHE A 371 2.15 13.44 -6.73
N ASN A 372 1.19 14.23 -7.17
CA ASN A 372 0.27 14.93 -6.27
C ASN A 372 -0.72 13.94 -5.62
N ILE A 373 -1.06 14.18 -4.36
CA ILE A 373 -2.08 13.41 -3.63
C ILE A 373 -3.30 14.24 -3.21
N VAL A 374 -3.15 15.57 -3.09
CA VAL A 374 -4.22 16.48 -2.66
C VAL A 374 -4.60 17.51 -3.73
N THR A 375 -4.01 17.43 -4.90
CA THR A 375 -4.35 18.21 -6.11
C THR A 375 -4.41 17.29 -7.33
N PRO A 376 -5.04 17.73 -8.43
CA PRO A 376 -5.06 16.97 -9.69
C PRO A 376 -3.69 16.67 -10.24
#